data_ef0c7cc2879529554ac3631a95e1923f
#
_entry.id   ef0c7cc2879529554ac3631a95e1923f
#
_cell.length_a   1.000
_cell.length_b   1.000
_cell.length_c   1.000
_cell.angle_alpha   90.00
_cell.angle_beta   90.00
_cell.angle_gamma   90.00
#
_symmetry.space_group_name_H-M   'P 1'
#
loop_
_entity.id
_entity.type
_entity.pdbx_description
1 polymer ?
#
loop_
_entity_poly.entity_id
_entity_poly.type
_entity_poly.pdbx_seq_one_letter_code
_entity_poly.pdbx_strand_id
1 'polypeptide(L)'
;LSLVGSEMCIRDRGKGVQIELGKDLFLKGFDEQLVGAKKGDEKTVDATLPANHPKKELANKKTKFVCKISNIKKSKESKIDDNFAKMMGAKDVKDLNSLIEKQISSQYSQALNSITKKEILDQIEKNHQIDLPQNLIDQEISIMTQNLKPEEKEKHKTNNEKLAKSRIKLGLLLNEYGEKNNLKVSDEEVRAEIQKQIKGMPGQEKMVLEYYQKNPSASQSLKGSLYEEKIIDLMKSKIKLTSREINSKDCLLYTSD
;
A
#
# COMPACT_ATOMS: atom_id res chain seq x y z
N LEU A 1 -1.96 -26.48 -21.70
CA LEU A 1 -3.37 -26.08 -21.73
C LEU A 1 -3.75 -25.70 -23.16
N SER A 2 -4.77 -26.33 -23.71
CA SER A 2 -5.36 -25.99 -25.02
C SER A 2 -6.81 -25.55 -24.80
N LEU A 3 -7.17 -24.35 -25.21
CA LEU A 3 -8.54 -23.83 -25.17
C LEU A 3 -9.32 -24.28 -26.40
N VAL A 4 -10.47 -24.92 -26.20
CA VAL A 4 -11.44 -25.24 -27.25
C VAL A 4 -12.78 -24.68 -26.82
N GLY A 5 -13.21 -23.56 -27.40
CA GLY A 5 -14.54 -23.00 -27.17
C GLY A 5 -15.54 -23.44 -28.23
N SER A 6 -16.81 -23.67 -27.86
CA SER A 6 -17.88 -23.88 -28.81
C SER A 6 -18.24 -22.59 -29.53
N GLU A 7 -18.26 -22.65 -30.85
CA GLU A 7 -18.72 -21.68 -31.85
C GLU A 7 -17.83 -20.50 -32.30
N MET A 8 -16.76 -20.18 -31.59
CA MET A 8 -15.72 -19.34 -32.18
C MET A 8 -14.37 -19.88 -31.70
N CYS A 9 -13.71 -20.68 -32.55
CA CYS A 9 -12.44 -21.35 -32.23
C CYS A 9 -11.31 -20.36 -32.00
N ILE A 10 -11.19 -19.83 -30.79
CA ILE A 10 -9.95 -19.20 -30.34
C ILE A 10 -9.11 -20.31 -29.72
N ARG A 11 -8.22 -20.93 -30.54
CA ARG A 11 -7.24 -21.89 -30.04
C ARG A 11 -6.03 -21.14 -29.54
N ASP A 12 -5.99 -20.88 -28.25
CA ASP A 12 -4.77 -20.43 -27.58
C ASP A 12 -4.12 -21.62 -26.83
N ARG A 13 -2.79 -21.72 -26.89
CA ARG A 13 -2.05 -22.85 -26.29
C ARG A 13 -1.04 -22.32 -25.31
N GLY A 14 -1.29 -22.49 -24.03
CA GLY A 14 -0.30 -22.27 -22.97
C GLY A 14 0.50 -23.55 -22.72
N LYS A 15 1.84 -23.46 -22.75
CA LYS A 15 2.73 -24.55 -22.36
C LYS A 15 3.39 -24.24 -21.02
N GLY A 16 3.55 -25.25 -20.15
CA GLY A 16 4.31 -25.10 -18.90
C GLY A 16 3.59 -24.34 -17.79
N VAL A 17 2.25 -24.19 -17.87
CA VAL A 17 1.49 -23.55 -16.81
C VAL A 17 1.50 -24.41 -15.56
N GLN A 18 1.90 -23.84 -14.42
CA GLN A 18 1.86 -24.51 -13.11
C GLN A 18 0.58 -24.09 -12.39
N ILE A 19 -0.19 -25.06 -11.93
CA ILE A 19 -1.44 -24.85 -11.19
C ILE A 19 -1.31 -25.56 -9.84
N GLU A 20 -1.57 -24.84 -8.77
CA GLU A 20 -1.62 -25.40 -7.41
C GLU A 20 -3.08 -25.73 -7.10
N LEU A 21 -3.37 -27.03 -6.92
CA LEU A 21 -4.72 -27.50 -6.63
C LEU A 21 -5.18 -27.11 -5.23
N GLY A 22 -6.46 -26.72 -5.11
CA GLY A 22 -7.08 -26.37 -3.83
C GLY A 22 -6.97 -24.90 -3.42
N LYS A 23 -6.43 -24.05 -4.28
CA LYS A 23 -6.34 -22.58 -4.03
C LYS A 23 -7.17 -21.73 -4.98
N ASP A 24 -7.79 -22.34 -5.98
CA ASP A 24 -8.61 -21.67 -7.01
C ASP A 24 -7.93 -20.41 -7.63
N LEU A 25 -6.61 -20.45 -7.74
CA LEU A 25 -5.81 -19.30 -8.20
C LEU A 25 -5.95 -18.99 -9.68
N PHE A 26 -6.38 -19.98 -10.47
CA PHE A 26 -6.52 -19.82 -11.91
C PHE A 26 -7.95 -19.41 -12.31
N LEU A 27 -8.91 -20.28 -12.09
CA LEU A 27 -10.36 -20.03 -12.31
C LEU A 27 -11.14 -20.82 -11.28
N LYS A 28 -12.23 -20.25 -10.78
CA LYS A 28 -13.07 -20.88 -9.76
C LYS A 28 -13.59 -22.24 -10.21
N GLY A 29 -13.38 -23.26 -9.38
CA GLY A 29 -13.81 -24.65 -9.66
C GLY A 29 -12.99 -25.36 -10.75
N PHE A 30 -11.87 -24.77 -11.21
CA PHE A 30 -10.97 -25.39 -12.18
C PHE A 30 -10.14 -26.50 -11.55
N ASP A 31 -9.65 -26.26 -10.35
CA ASP A 31 -8.77 -27.16 -9.62
C ASP A 31 -9.46 -28.47 -9.27
N GLU A 32 -10.71 -28.41 -8.84
CA GLU A 32 -11.50 -29.58 -8.42
C GLU A 32 -11.64 -30.60 -9.54
N GLN A 33 -11.77 -30.13 -10.78
CA GLN A 33 -11.96 -31.01 -11.96
C GLN A 33 -10.66 -31.73 -12.36
N LEU A 34 -9.50 -31.23 -11.90
CA LEU A 34 -8.19 -31.84 -12.11
C LEU A 34 -7.80 -32.84 -11.04
N VAL A 35 -8.54 -32.91 -9.93
CA VAL A 35 -8.27 -33.86 -8.84
C VAL A 35 -8.31 -35.30 -9.38
N GLY A 36 -7.33 -36.11 -8.95
CA GLY A 36 -7.19 -37.51 -9.37
C GLY A 36 -6.59 -37.72 -10.78
N ALA A 37 -6.20 -36.66 -11.49
CA ALA A 37 -5.47 -36.79 -12.75
C ALA A 37 -4.06 -37.35 -12.54
N LYS A 38 -3.56 -38.14 -13.48
CA LYS A 38 -2.22 -38.73 -13.49
C LYS A 38 -1.33 -38.04 -14.53
N LYS A 39 -0.01 -38.18 -14.38
CA LYS A 39 0.94 -37.72 -15.39
C LYS A 39 0.65 -38.39 -16.73
N GLY A 40 0.51 -37.59 -17.78
CA GLY A 40 0.19 -38.03 -19.14
C GLY A 40 -1.30 -37.97 -19.47
N ASP A 41 -2.18 -37.83 -18.50
CA ASP A 41 -3.63 -37.73 -18.74
C ASP A 41 -3.95 -36.44 -19.49
N GLU A 42 -5.05 -36.54 -20.27
CA GLU A 42 -5.69 -35.39 -20.91
C GLU A 42 -7.09 -35.25 -20.32
N LYS A 43 -7.35 -34.11 -19.68
CA LYS A 43 -8.67 -33.85 -19.06
C LYS A 43 -9.24 -32.55 -19.64
N THR A 44 -10.55 -32.59 -19.90
CA THR A 44 -11.31 -31.39 -20.28
C THR A 44 -11.92 -30.79 -19.02
N VAL A 45 -11.67 -29.52 -18.80
CA VAL A 45 -12.16 -28.75 -17.66
C VAL A 45 -13.06 -27.63 -18.16
N ASP A 46 -14.26 -27.55 -17.62
CA ASP A 46 -15.20 -26.47 -17.91
C ASP A 46 -14.99 -25.34 -16.91
N ALA A 47 -14.77 -24.12 -17.41
CA ALA A 47 -14.61 -22.95 -16.55
C ALA A 47 -15.20 -21.70 -17.18
N THR A 48 -15.61 -20.75 -16.34
CA THR A 48 -16.12 -19.45 -16.78
C THR A 48 -15.02 -18.42 -16.68
N LEU A 49 -14.77 -17.71 -17.77
CA LEU A 49 -13.79 -16.63 -17.78
C LEU A 49 -14.24 -15.44 -16.92
N PRO A 50 -13.33 -14.76 -16.22
CA PRO A 50 -13.69 -13.68 -15.31
C PRO A 50 -14.23 -12.45 -16.06
N ALA A 51 -15.04 -11.65 -15.37
CA ALA A 51 -15.64 -10.42 -15.91
C ALA A 51 -14.61 -9.37 -16.34
N ASN A 52 -13.44 -9.37 -15.72
CA ASN A 52 -12.33 -8.46 -16.02
C ASN A 52 -11.34 -9.01 -17.05
N HIS A 53 -11.76 -9.98 -17.87
CA HIS A 53 -10.90 -10.53 -18.92
C HIS A 53 -10.46 -9.45 -19.92
N PRO A 54 -9.17 -9.39 -20.35
CA PRO A 54 -8.63 -8.35 -21.24
C PRO A 54 -9.43 -8.18 -22.55
N LYS A 55 -9.97 -9.29 -23.08
CA LYS A 55 -10.88 -9.27 -24.25
C LYS A 55 -12.31 -9.25 -23.72
N LYS A 56 -12.99 -8.12 -23.83
CA LYS A 56 -14.40 -7.94 -23.38
C LYS A 56 -15.38 -8.96 -23.98
N GLU A 57 -15.10 -9.41 -25.19
CA GLU A 57 -15.91 -10.40 -25.90
C GLU A 57 -15.90 -11.79 -25.25
N LEU A 58 -14.90 -12.09 -24.42
CA LEU A 58 -14.72 -13.37 -23.75
C LEU A 58 -15.12 -13.31 -22.27
N ALA A 59 -15.38 -12.13 -21.72
CA ALA A 59 -15.78 -11.96 -20.33
C ALA A 59 -17.05 -12.73 -20.02
N ASN A 60 -17.09 -13.43 -18.88
CA ASN A 60 -18.20 -14.26 -18.40
C ASN A 60 -18.63 -15.42 -19.34
N LYS A 61 -17.83 -15.76 -20.35
CA LYS A 61 -18.16 -16.90 -21.22
C LYS A 61 -17.67 -18.21 -20.63
N LYS A 62 -18.50 -19.25 -20.76
CA LYS A 62 -18.11 -20.64 -20.44
C LYS A 62 -17.16 -21.15 -21.51
N THR A 63 -16.05 -21.72 -21.07
CA THR A 63 -14.97 -22.17 -21.95
C THR A 63 -14.48 -23.53 -21.51
N LYS A 64 -14.12 -24.38 -22.49
CA LYS A 64 -13.55 -25.71 -22.25
C LYS A 64 -12.03 -25.65 -22.40
N PHE A 65 -11.33 -26.10 -21.39
CA PHE A 65 -9.88 -26.21 -21.37
C PHE A 65 -9.48 -27.67 -21.51
N VAL A 66 -8.74 -28.00 -22.53
CA VAL A 66 -8.12 -29.32 -22.64
C VAL A 66 -6.75 -29.28 -22.00
N CYS A 67 -6.61 -29.94 -20.85
CA CYS A 67 -5.43 -29.92 -20.01
C CYS A 67 -4.65 -31.23 -20.17
N LYS A 68 -3.46 -31.20 -20.75
CA LYS A 68 -2.53 -32.31 -20.76
C LYS A 68 -1.59 -32.23 -19.55
N ILE A 69 -1.61 -33.21 -18.68
CA ILE A 69 -0.84 -33.23 -17.44
C ILE A 69 0.59 -33.66 -17.73
N SER A 70 1.50 -32.72 -17.82
CA SER A 70 2.90 -32.99 -18.10
C SER A 70 3.67 -33.55 -16.89
N ASN A 71 3.39 -33.04 -15.69
CA ASN A 71 4.02 -33.48 -14.46
C ASN A 71 3.13 -33.17 -13.26
N ILE A 72 3.25 -33.96 -12.22
CA ILE A 72 2.58 -33.75 -10.93
C ILE A 72 3.67 -33.61 -9.89
N LYS A 73 3.65 -32.47 -9.20
CA LYS A 73 4.56 -32.18 -8.08
C LYS A 73 3.73 -32.18 -6.79
N LYS A 74 4.26 -32.81 -5.76
CA LYS A 74 3.70 -32.69 -4.42
C LYS A 74 4.41 -31.59 -3.69
N SER A 75 3.65 -30.68 -3.08
CA SER A 75 4.23 -29.69 -2.18
C SER A 75 4.90 -30.43 -1.03
N LYS A 76 6.18 -30.18 -0.83
CA LYS A 76 6.92 -30.67 0.34
C LYS A 76 6.94 -29.53 1.34
N GLU A 77 6.44 -29.78 2.55
CA GLU A 77 6.58 -28.82 3.63
C GLU A 77 8.07 -28.49 3.82
N SER A 78 8.40 -27.25 3.61
CA SER A 78 9.75 -26.76 3.89
C SER A 78 9.92 -26.68 5.40
N LYS A 79 10.90 -27.42 5.92
CA LYS A 79 11.29 -27.23 7.32
C LYS A 79 12.01 -25.89 7.42
N ILE A 80 11.62 -25.10 8.43
CA ILE A 80 12.32 -23.88 8.78
C ILE A 80 13.58 -24.28 9.52
N ASP A 81 14.67 -24.43 8.80
CA ASP A 81 16.00 -24.76 9.31
C ASP A 81 17.00 -23.65 8.96
N ASP A 82 18.24 -23.80 9.41
CA ASP A 82 19.29 -22.81 9.15
C ASP A 82 19.63 -22.67 7.65
N ASN A 83 19.39 -23.69 6.84
CA ASN A 83 19.57 -23.59 5.40
C ASN A 83 18.50 -22.71 4.78
N PHE A 84 17.25 -22.87 5.21
CA PHE A 84 16.16 -22.01 4.82
C PHE A 84 16.42 -20.56 5.25
N ALA A 85 16.88 -20.34 6.50
CA ALA A 85 17.23 -19.03 7.01
C ALA A 85 18.31 -18.34 6.15
N LYS A 86 19.36 -19.08 5.77
CA LYS A 86 20.43 -18.59 4.89
C LYS A 86 19.92 -18.23 3.49
N MET A 87 19.00 -19.01 2.92
CA MET A 87 18.36 -18.69 1.64
C MET A 87 17.54 -17.39 1.71
N MET A 88 16.99 -17.07 2.88
CA MET A 88 16.26 -15.82 3.15
C MET A 88 17.16 -14.65 3.57
N GLY A 89 18.50 -14.85 3.56
CA GLY A 89 19.48 -13.81 3.89
C GLY A 89 19.78 -13.64 5.38
N ALA A 90 19.28 -14.54 6.23
CA ALA A 90 19.60 -14.59 7.65
C ALA A 90 20.77 -15.55 7.94
N LYS A 91 21.37 -15.45 9.11
CA LYS A 91 22.50 -16.33 9.53
C LYS A 91 22.03 -17.72 9.97
N ASP A 92 20.96 -17.75 10.71
CA ASP A 92 20.30 -18.93 11.28
C ASP A 92 18.80 -18.66 11.51
N VAL A 93 18.06 -19.65 11.99
CA VAL A 93 16.61 -19.52 12.27
C VAL A 93 16.31 -18.44 13.32
N LYS A 94 17.20 -18.26 14.31
CA LYS A 94 17.03 -17.26 15.36
C LYS A 94 17.16 -15.85 14.81
N ASP A 95 18.14 -15.62 13.96
CA ASP A 95 18.33 -14.35 13.25
C ASP A 95 17.18 -14.07 12.30
N LEU A 96 16.68 -15.09 11.58
CA LEU A 96 15.50 -14.96 10.72
C LEU A 96 14.27 -14.50 11.51
N ASN A 97 13.98 -15.13 12.65
CA ASN A 97 12.87 -14.74 13.51
C ASN A 97 13.02 -13.29 14.01
N SER A 98 14.24 -12.91 14.44
CA SER A 98 14.52 -11.52 14.86
C SER A 98 14.29 -10.50 13.73
N LEU A 99 14.67 -10.82 12.50
CA LEU A 99 14.43 -9.97 11.33
C LEU A 99 12.93 -9.84 11.04
N ILE A 100 12.19 -10.93 11.11
CA ILE A 100 10.73 -10.94 10.92
C ILE A 100 10.03 -10.14 12.02
N GLU A 101 10.41 -10.35 13.29
CA GLU A 101 9.87 -9.60 14.42
C GLU A 101 10.12 -8.09 14.27
N LYS A 102 11.33 -7.69 13.87
CA LYS A 102 11.66 -6.29 13.61
C LYS A 102 10.83 -5.71 12.47
N GLN A 103 10.63 -6.47 11.40
CA GLN A 103 9.82 -6.03 10.25
C GLN A 103 8.36 -5.84 10.66
N ILE A 104 7.78 -6.82 11.36
CA ILE A 104 6.41 -6.74 11.86
C ILE A 104 6.26 -5.57 12.84
N SER A 105 7.16 -5.45 13.81
CA SER A 105 7.17 -4.35 14.78
C SER A 105 7.26 -2.98 14.10
N SER A 106 8.10 -2.84 13.06
CA SER A 106 8.22 -1.61 12.29
C SER A 106 6.92 -1.26 11.56
N GLN A 107 6.25 -2.23 10.94
CA GLN A 107 4.98 -2.01 10.24
C GLN A 107 3.87 -1.58 11.22
N TYR A 108 3.74 -2.28 12.35
CA TYR A 108 2.77 -1.89 13.37
C TYR A 108 3.08 -0.52 13.99
N SER A 109 4.36 -0.22 14.23
CA SER A 109 4.76 1.10 14.75
C SER A 109 4.40 2.22 13.79
N GLN A 110 4.57 2.05 12.49
CA GLN A 110 4.17 3.04 11.49
C GLN A 110 2.65 3.25 11.49
N ALA A 111 1.86 2.17 11.49
CA ALA A 111 0.40 2.23 11.56
C ALA A 111 -0.08 2.94 12.83
N LEU A 112 0.45 2.55 14.00
CA LEU A 112 0.10 3.16 15.27
C LEU A 112 0.51 4.64 15.36
N ASN A 113 1.66 4.99 14.80
CA ASN A 113 2.10 6.38 14.71
C ASN A 113 1.15 7.22 13.85
N SER A 114 0.66 6.68 12.74
CA SER A 114 -0.32 7.37 11.88
C SER A 114 -1.64 7.60 12.60
N ILE A 115 -2.14 6.59 13.33
CA ILE A 115 -3.36 6.70 14.15
C ILE A 115 -3.17 7.76 15.24
N THR A 116 -2.08 7.67 15.99
CA THR A 116 -1.78 8.64 17.07
C THR A 116 -1.67 10.06 16.53
N LYS A 117 -1.02 10.23 15.36
CA LYS A 117 -0.91 11.52 14.68
C LYS A 117 -2.30 12.06 14.33
N LYS A 118 -3.16 11.23 13.70
CA LYS A 118 -4.54 11.60 13.36
C LYS A 118 -5.32 12.04 14.61
N GLU A 119 -5.28 11.26 15.68
CA GLU A 119 -5.96 11.60 16.93
C GLU A 119 -5.48 12.92 17.52
N ILE A 120 -4.18 13.19 17.53
CA ILE A 120 -3.62 14.46 18.00
C ILE A 120 -4.15 15.62 17.14
N LEU A 121 -4.10 15.49 15.82
CA LEU A 121 -4.57 16.52 14.87
C LEU A 121 -6.07 16.77 15.04
N ASP A 122 -6.87 15.72 15.16
CA ASP A 122 -8.32 15.82 15.38
C ASP A 122 -8.65 16.55 16.70
N GLN A 123 -7.90 16.29 17.78
CA GLN A 123 -8.09 16.99 19.03
C GLN A 123 -7.67 18.47 18.96
N ILE A 124 -6.58 18.77 18.26
CA ILE A 124 -6.14 20.14 18.01
C ILE A 124 -7.22 20.89 17.22
N GLU A 125 -7.74 20.27 16.15
CA GLU A 125 -8.77 20.88 15.32
C GLU A 125 -10.07 21.16 16.09
N LYS A 126 -10.51 20.23 16.94
CA LYS A 126 -11.74 20.38 17.75
C LYS A 126 -11.62 21.46 18.83
N ASN A 127 -10.45 21.55 19.47
CA ASN A 127 -10.25 22.41 20.62
C ASN A 127 -9.88 23.86 20.26
N HIS A 128 -9.60 24.15 19.01
CA HIS A 128 -9.25 25.50 18.56
C HIS A 128 -10.25 25.98 17.51
N GLN A 129 -10.75 27.17 17.66
CA GLN A 129 -11.55 27.86 16.65
C GLN A 129 -10.75 29.04 16.13
N ILE A 130 -10.56 29.09 14.83
CA ILE A 130 -9.82 30.14 14.12
C ILE A 130 -10.65 30.60 12.94
N ASP A 131 -10.82 31.91 12.80
CA ASP A 131 -11.40 32.49 11.61
C ASP A 131 -10.40 32.42 10.47
N LEU A 132 -10.81 31.77 9.40
CA LEU A 132 -9.97 31.58 8.22
C LEU A 132 -10.37 32.54 7.11
N PRO A 133 -9.41 33.30 6.56
CA PRO A 133 -9.68 34.16 5.39
C PRO A 133 -10.15 33.35 4.19
N GLN A 134 -11.25 33.78 3.54
CA GLN A 134 -11.85 33.05 2.43
C GLN A 134 -10.89 32.87 1.25
N ASN A 135 -10.01 33.85 0.98
CA ASN A 135 -9.02 33.76 -0.07
C ASN A 135 -8.05 32.57 0.11
N LEU A 136 -7.68 32.23 1.34
CA LEU A 136 -6.83 31.06 1.62
C LEU A 136 -7.59 29.75 1.36
N ILE A 137 -8.86 29.71 1.73
CA ILE A 137 -9.71 28.54 1.49
C ILE A 137 -9.86 28.31 -0.02
N ASP A 138 -10.11 29.33 -0.78
CA ASP A 138 -10.28 29.26 -2.23
C ASP A 138 -8.98 28.83 -2.95
N GLN A 139 -7.83 29.34 -2.48
CA GLN A 139 -6.52 28.90 -2.96
C GLN A 139 -6.26 27.42 -2.68
N GLU A 140 -6.50 26.96 -1.46
CA GLU A 140 -6.32 25.55 -1.09
C GLU A 140 -7.23 24.61 -1.88
N ILE A 141 -8.51 24.99 -2.05
CA ILE A 141 -9.44 24.25 -2.91
C ILE A 141 -8.91 24.17 -4.34
N SER A 142 -8.40 25.29 -4.89
CA SER A 142 -7.84 25.31 -6.23
C SER A 142 -6.66 24.35 -6.37
N ILE A 143 -5.75 24.33 -5.40
CA ILE A 143 -4.61 23.40 -5.37
C ILE A 143 -5.06 21.95 -5.28
N MET A 144 -5.98 21.65 -4.35
CA MET A 144 -6.49 20.29 -4.15
C MET A 144 -7.23 19.72 -5.36
N THR A 145 -7.91 20.59 -6.11
CA THR A 145 -8.78 20.19 -7.23
C THR A 145 -8.15 20.43 -8.60
N GLN A 146 -6.90 20.84 -8.67
CA GLN A 146 -6.24 21.25 -9.92
C GLN A 146 -6.27 20.14 -11.00
N ASN A 147 -6.15 18.86 -10.61
CA ASN A 147 -6.15 17.71 -11.50
C ASN A 147 -7.51 17.02 -11.67
N LEU A 148 -8.58 17.55 -11.05
CA LEU A 148 -9.92 16.99 -11.13
C LEU A 148 -10.72 17.59 -12.29
N LYS A 149 -11.59 16.79 -12.89
CA LYS A 149 -12.54 17.27 -13.90
C LYS A 149 -13.57 18.22 -13.28
N PRO A 150 -14.14 19.17 -14.06
CA PRO A 150 -15.11 20.12 -13.53
C PRO A 150 -16.31 19.48 -12.82
N GLU A 151 -16.83 18.38 -13.36
CA GLU A 151 -17.95 17.63 -12.79
C GLU A 151 -17.62 17.02 -11.41
N GLU A 152 -16.40 16.54 -11.24
CA GLU A 152 -15.91 15.97 -9.97
C GLU A 152 -15.66 17.06 -8.93
N LYS A 153 -15.21 18.26 -9.38
CA LYS A 153 -15.02 19.42 -8.50
C LYS A 153 -16.33 19.84 -7.87
N GLU A 154 -17.38 19.95 -8.67
CA GLU A 154 -18.70 20.38 -8.19
C GLU A 154 -19.36 19.32 -7.31
N LYS A 155 -19.26 18.03 -7.68
CA LYS A 155 -19.79 16.91 -6.91
C LYS A 155 -19.22 16.85 -5.48
N HIS A 156 -17.96 17.21 -5.30
CA HIS A 156 -17.25 17.13 -4.01
C HIS A 156 -17.02 18.50 -3.35
N LYS A 157 -17.62 19.56 -3.84
CA LYS A 157 -17.38 20.95 -3.40
C LYS A 157 -17.44 21.13 -1.88
N THR A 158 -18.53 20.69 -1.25
CA THR A 158 -18.72 20.84 0.20
C THR A 158 -17.67 20.04 1.01
N ASN A 159 -17.29 18.88 0.51
CA ASN A 159 -16.26 18.06 1.16
C ASN A 159 -14.87 18.69 0.99
N ASN A 160 -14.57 19.17 -0.21
CA ASN A 160 -13.33 19.87 -0.52
C ASN A 160 -13.18 21.14 0.33
N GLU A 161 -14.25 21.90 0.53
CA GLU A 161 -14.21 23.09 1.37
C GLU A 161 -13.94 22.75 2.85
N LYS A 162 -14.60 21.72 3.39
CA LYS A 162 -14.32 21.25 4.76
C LYS A 162 -12.88 20.81 4.91
N LEU A 163 -12.38 20.04 3.96
CA LEU A 163 -11.01 19.54 3.98
C LEU A 163 -9.98 20.67 3.85
N ALA A 164 -10.24 21.65 2.97
CA ALA A 164 -9.38 22.82 2.83
C ALA A 164 -9.33 23.64 4.15
N LYS A 165 -10.49 23.89 4.77
CA LYS A 165 -10.55 24.57 6.09
C LYS A 165 -9.76 23.83 7.15
N SER A 166 -9.93 22.52 7.25
CA SER A 166 -9.18 21.67 8.20
C SER A 166 -7.68 21.75 7.97
N ARG A 167 -7.23 21.61 6.71
CA ARG A 167 -5.80 21.68 6.36
C ARG A 167 -5.17 23.02 6.68
N ILE A 168 -5.82 24.13 6.32
CA ILE A 168 -5.31 25.47 6.60
C ILE A 168 -5.25 25.71 8.11
N LYS A 169 -6.32 25.35 8.83
CA LYS A 169 -6.41 25.49 10.27
C LYS A 169 -5.28 24.75 10.98
N LEU A 170 -5.12 23.47 10.65
CA LEU A 170 -4.05 22.64 11.22
C LEU A 170 -2.66 23.17 10.85
N GLY A 171 -2.45 23.58 9.59
CA GLY A 171 -1.20 24.17 9.14
C GLY A 171 -0.81 25.41 9.95
N LEU A 172 -1.75 26.33 10.18
CA LEU A 172 -1.50 27.54 10.97
C LEU A 172 -1.18 27.21 12.44
N LEU A 173 -1.97 26.32 13.05
CA LEU A 173 -1.76 25.92 14.45
C LEU A 173 -0.43 25.21 14.66
N LEU A 174 -0.09 24.29 13.77
CA LEU A 174 1.18 23.56 13.85
C LEU A 174 2.36 24.48 13.62
N ASN A 175 2.27 25.39 12.63
CA ASN A 175 3.34 26.37 12.39
C ASN A 175 3.58 27.25 13.61
N GLU A 176 2.53 27.83 14.19
CA GLU A 176 2.66 28.67 15.39
C GLU A 176 3.24 27.89 16.57
N TYR A 177 2.81 26.63 16.77
CA TYR A 177 3.38 25.78 17.81
C TYR A 177 4.86 25.48 17.60
N GLY A 178 5.24 25.19 16.34
CA GLY A 178 6.62 24.92 15.97
C GLY A 178 7.51 26.16 16.16
N GLU A 179 7.05 27.34 15.76
CA GLU A 179 7.77 28.60 15.96
C GLU A 179 7.98 28.94 17.43
N LYS A 180 6.92 28.81 18.25
CA LYS A 180 6.99 29.02 19.71
C LYS A 180 7.97 28.07 20.41
N ASN A 181 8.19 26.90 19.87
CA ASN A 181 9.14 25.91 20.40
C ASN A 181 10.50 25.93 19.67
N ASN A 182 10.76 26.91 18.81
CA ASN A 182 11.99 27.07 18.03
C ASN A 182 12.36 25.82 17.19
N LEU A 183 11.36 25.08 16.72
CA LEU A 183 11.58 23.93 15.88
C LEU A 183 12.03 24.35 14.48
N LYS A 184 13.07 23.71 13.98
CA LYS A 184 13.56 23.89 12.62
C LYS A 184 13.96 22.55 12.01
N VAL A 185 13.89 22.47 10.70
CA VAL A 185 14.39 21.33 9.93
C VAL A 185 15.64 21.80 9.18
N SER A 186 16.77 21.19 9.47
CA SER A 186 18.03 21.49 8.78
C SER A 186 18.09 20.80 7.42
N ASP A 187 18.95 21.28 6.55
CA ASP A 187 19.15 20.65 5.23
C ASP A 187 19.83 19.28 5.35
N GLU A 188 20.58 19.05 6.45
CA GLU A 188 21.15 17.74 6.76
C GLU A 188 20.06 16.70 7.06
N GLU A 189 19.02 17.09 7.78
CA GLU A 189 17.89 16.19 8.08
C GLU A 189 17.11 15.85 6.81
N VAL A 190 16.92 16.82 5.92
CA VAL A 190 16.29 16.56 4.62
C VAL A 190 17.13 15.57 3.80
N ARG A 191 18.45 15.77 3.75
CA ARG A 191 19.37 14.86 3.06
C ARG A 191 19.37 13.46 3.67
N ALA A 192 19.36 13.37 5.01
CA ALA A 192 19.31 12.10 5.72
C ALA A 192 18.03 11.32 5.38
N GLU A 193 16.88 11.99 5.31
CA GLU A 193 15.62 11.34 4.93
C GLU A 193 15.61 10.91 3.47
N ILE A 194 16.15 11.73 2.55
CA ILE A 194 16.33 11.32 1.15
C ILE A 194 17.22 10.07 1.06
N GLN A 195 18.32 10.02 1.81
CA GLN A 195 19.18 8.82 1.85
C GLN A 195 18.47 7.59 2.40
N LYS A 196 17.61 7.76 3.40
CA LYS A 196 16.79 6.68 3.95
C LYS A 196 15.80 6.14 2.92
N GLN A 197 15.15 7.02 2.15
CA GLN A 197 14.27 6.63 1.05
C GLN A 197 15.04 5.88 -0.05
N ILE A 198 16.24 6.35 -0.41
CA ILE A 198 17.13 5.67 -1.36
C ILE A 198 17.45 4.25 -0.90
N LYS A 199 17.83 4.06 0.37
CA LYS A 199 18.11 2.74 0.95
C LYS A 199 16.88 1.81 0.95
N GLY A 200 15.69 2.37 1.03
CA GLY A 200 14.41 1.64 0.96
C GLY A 200 14.01 1.19 -0.46
N MET A 201 14.69 1.70 -1.50
CA MET A 201 14.39 1.42 -2.92
C MET A 201 15.63 0.92 -3.68
N PRO A 202 16.12 -0.30 -3.40
CA PRO A 202 17.30 -0.84 -4.07
C PRO A 202 17.13 -0.90 -5.59
N GLY A 203 18.13 -0.44 -6.33
CA GLY A 203 18.13 -0.37 -7.80
C GLY A 203 17.47 0.88 -8.39
N GLN A 204 16.90 1.76 -7.56
CA GLN A 204 16.29 3.02 -8.01
C GLN A 204 16.96 4.26 -7.40
N GLU A 205 18.14 4.09 -6.83
CA GLU A 205 18.87 5.12 -6.09
C GLU A 205 19.07 6.39 -6.93
N LYS A 206 19.50 6.20 -8.18
CA LYS A 206 19.74 7.31 -9.12
C LYS A 206 18.45 8.05 -9.45
N MET A 207 17.35 7.33 -9.64
CA MET A 207 16.06 7.92 -9.98
C MET A 207 15.51 8.78 -8.82
N VAL A 208 15.61 8.31 -7.58
CA VAL A 208 15.19 9.07 -6.40
C VAL A 208 16.03 10.34 -6.24
N LEU A 209 17.36 10.22 -6.40
CA LEU A 209 18.25 11.38 -6.31
C LEU A 209 17.95 12.44 -7.37
N GLU A 210 17.82 12.01 -8.63
CA GLU A 210 17.48 12.90 -9.75
C GLU A 210 16.11 13.56 -9.57
N TYR A 211 15.13 12.85 -9.00
CA TYR A 211 13.81 13.43 -8.71
C TYR A 211 13.90 14.62 -7.78
N TYR A 212 14.62 14.50 -6.66
CA TYR A 212 14.79 15.62 -5.71
C TYR A 212 15.68 16.75 -6.26
N GLN A 213 16.66 16.43 -7.09
CA GLN A 213 17.51 17.45 -7.74
C GLN A 213 16.73 18.27 -8.80
N LYS A 214 15.88 17.61 -9.58
CA LYS A 214 15.11 18.26 -10.64
C LYS A 214 13.82 18.95 -10.14
N ASN A 215 13.36 18.62 -8.91
CA ASN A 215 12.12 19.12 -8.34
C ASN A 215 12.35 19.79 -6.97
N PRO A 216 12.76 21.07 -6.92
CA PRO A 216 12.93 21.78 -5.66
C PRO A 216 11.68 21.81 -4.77
N SER A 217 10.48 21.81 -5.38
CA SER A 217 9.20 21.72 -4.67
C SER A 217 9.04 20.41 -3.91
N ALA A 218 9.58 19.29 -4.41
CA ALA A 218 9.55 18.01 -3.72
C ALA A 218 10.43 18.05 -2.44
N SER A 219 11.60 18.67 -2.52
CA SER A 219 12.47 18.89 -1.34
C SER A 219 11.80 19.78 -0.30
N GLN A 220 11.10 20.83 -0.75
CA GLN A 220 10.35 21.71 0.15
C GLN A 220 9.17 20.98 0.80
N SER A 221 8.44 20.16 0.06
CA SER A 221 7.37 19.31 0.62
C SER A 221 7.91 18.31 1.64
N LEU A 222 9.05 17.70 1.37
CA LEU A 222 9.72 16.79 2.32
C LEU A 222 10.13 17.54 3.60
N LYS A 223 10.67 18.76 3.46
CA LYS A 223 11.01 19.63 4.60
C LYS A 223 9.78 19.95 5.44
N GLY A 224 8.64 20.24 4.81
CA GLY A 224 7.36 20.44 5.47
C GLY A 224 6.88 19.20 6.25
N SER A 225 6.96 18.02 5.64
CA SER A 225 6.61 16.76 6.31
C SER A 225 7.50 16.48 7.53
N LEU A 226 8.81 16.68 7.41
CA LEU A 226 9.73 16.52 8.53
C LEU A 226 9.47 17.53 9.66
N TYR A 227 9.09 18.76 9.29
CA TYR A 227 8.71 19.77 10.27
C TYR A 227 7.45 19.36 11.05
N GLU A 228 6.44 18.88 10.35
CA GLU A 228 5.22 18.36 10.95
C GLU A 228 5.50 17.16 11.87
N GLU A 229 6.35 16.21 11.43
CA GLU A 229 6.75 15.08 12.27
C GLU A 229 7.43 15.53 13.56
N LYS A 230 8.36 16.47 13.48
CA LYS A 230 9.01 17.05 14.68
C LYS A 230 8.03 17.70 15.64
N ILE A 231 7.04 18.41 15.12
CA ILE A 231 5.99 19.02 15.95
C ILE A 231 5.19 17.94 16.66
N ILE A 232 4.74 16.91 15.92
CA ILE A 232 3.96 15.81 16.47
C ILE A 232 4.78 15.03 17.54
N ASP A 233 6.04 14.78 17.29
CA ASP A 233 6.92 14.10 18.23
C ASP A 233 7.15 14.92 19.52
N LEU A 234 7.32 16.24 19.37
CA LEU A 234 7.38 17.14 20.51
C LEU A 234 6.05 17.12 21.31
N MET A 235 4.91 17.13 20.63
CA MET A 235 3.60 17.02 21.29
C MET A 235 3.45 15.70 22.03
N LYS A 236 3.80 14.57 21.39
CA LYS A 236 3.80 13.24 22.02
C LYS A 236 4.64 13.21 23.29
N SER A 237 5.78 13.90 23.31
CA SER A 237 6.66 13.95 24.49
C SER A 237 6.06 14.74 25.66
N LYS A 238 5.13 15.65 25.37
CA LYS A 238 4.51 16.53 26.38
C LYS A 238 3.13 16.07 26.86
N ILE A 239 2.48 15.18 26.13
CA ILE A 239 1.16 14.65 26.50
C ILE A 239 1.27 13.30 27.20
N LYS A 240 0.31 13.01 28.05
CA LYS A 240 0.19 11.70 28.67
C LYS A 240 -0.52 10.76 27.68
N LEU A 241 0.24 9.83 27.11
CA LEU A 241 -0.32 8.80 26.25
C LEU A 241 -0.93 7.68 27.09
N THR A 242 -2.15 7.26 26.75
CA THR A 242 -2.76 6.05 27.26
C THR A 242 -2.60 4.93 26.24
N SER A 243 -1.97 3.84 26.63
CA SER A 243 -1.87 2.65 25.78
C SER A 243 -3.06 1.73 26.02
N ARG A 244 -3.61 1.19 24.94
CA ARG A 244 -4.62 0.14 24.97
C ARG A 244 -4.16 -1.02 24.10
N GLU A 245 -4.24 -2.22 24.64
CA GLU A 245 -3.99 -3.41 23.83
C GLU A 245 -5.14 -3.63 22.85
N ILE A 246 -4.80 -3.82 21.59
CA ILE A 246 -5.73 -4.17 20.52
C ILE A 246 -5.21 -5.41 19.81
N ASN A 247 -6.12 -6.24 19.30
CA ASN A 247 -5.70 -7.38 18.49
C ASN A 247 -5.29 -6.94 17.08
N SER A 248 -4.55 -7.80 16.38
CA SER A 248 -4.02 -7.49 15.05
C SER A 248 -5.11 -7.21 13.99
N LYS A 249 -6.30 -7.80 14.14
CA LYS A 249 -7.42 -7.59 13.21
C LYS A 249 -7.99 -6.18 13.35
N ASP A 250 -8.13 -5.71 14.60
CA ASP A 250 -8.62 -4.36 14.86
C ASP A 250 -7.62 -3.30 14.40
N CYS A 251 -6.31 -3.56 14.55
CA CYS A 251 -5.27 -2.66 14.06
C CYS A 251 -5.34 -2.45 12.55
N LEU A 252 -5.62 -3.51 11.77
CA LEU A 252 -5.74 -3.41 10.31
C LEU A 252 -7.00 -2.64 9.86
N LEU A 253 -8.09 -2.67 10.63
CA LEU A 253 -9.30 -1.91 10.33
C LEU A 253 -9.08 -0.39 10.46
N TYR A 254 -8.20 0.06 11.35
CA TYR A 254 -7.89 1.48 11.53
C TYR A 254 -6.94 2.05 10.46
N THR A 255 -6.34 1.22 9.62
CA THR A 255 -5.39 1.63 8.56
C THR A 255 -5.98 1.61 7.15
N SER A 256 -7.26 1.27 6.99
CA SER A 256 -7.93 1.09 5.70
C SER A 256 -8.83 2.26 5.27
N ASP A 257 -8.78 3.41 5.94
CA ASP A 257 -9.49 4.65 5.56
C ASP A 257 -8.58 5.68 4.91
#